data_4d78fbf131745cd8b0137e15f580a517
#
_entry.id   4d78fbf131745cd8b0137e15f580a517
#
_cell.length_a   1.000
_cell.length_b   1.000
_cell.length_c   1.000
_cell.angle_alpha   90.00
_cell.angle_beta   90.00
_cell.angle_gamma   90.00
#
_symmetry.space_group_name_H-M   'P 1'
#
loop_
_entity.id
_entity.type
_entity.pdbx_description
1 polymer ?
#
loop_
_entity_poly.entity_id
_entity_poly.type
_entity_poly.pdbx_seq_one_letter_code
_entity_poly.pdbx_strand_id
1 'polypeptide(L)'
;MLGVDASSFDDQNFMFADFNKKYRSKPIIVSRCGYTGEDGFEVSVPHTEIEAFMDDLLSHNIGELVGLGARDSLRLEAGLCLYGHDINETVSPIEGTLAWTISKRRREQGGFLGYDVVKKHME
;
A
#
# COMPACT_ATOMS: atom_id res chain seq x y z
N MET A 1 -9.62 6.08 -20.33
CA MET A 1 -9.35 6.80 -19.08
C MET A 1 -10.25 6.21 -18.00
N LEU A 2 -9.69 5.61 -16.97
CA LEU A 2 -10.47 5.17 -15.82
C LEU A 2 -10.94 6.45 -15.12
N GLY A 3 -12.23 6.78 -15.26
CA GLY A 3 -12.79 8.03 -14.75
C GLY A 3 -12.96 8.01 -13.23
N VAL A 4 -11.85 7.83 -12.51
CA VAL A 4 -11.82 7.93 -11.05
C VAL A 4 -11.65 9.39 -10.70
N ASP A 5 -12.67 10.00 -10.13
CA ASP A 5 -12.55 11.33 -9.56
C ASP A 5 -11.78 11.24 -8.23
N ALA A 6 -10.60 11.83 -8.16
CA ALA A 6 -9.79 11.84 -6.95
C ALA A 6 -10.49 12.51 -5.75
N SER A 7 -11.51 13.33 -5.99
CA SER A 7 -12.32 13.96 -4.94
C SER A 7 -13.28 12.99 -4.23
N SER A 8 -13.46 11.77 -4.78
CA SER A 8 -14.36 10.76 -4.24
C SER A 8 -13.70 9.79 -3.24
N PHE A 9 -12.38 9.97 -2.94
CA PHE A 9 -11.74 9.22 -1.86
C PHE A 9 -12.19 9.77 -0.50
N ASP A 10 -12.61 8.86 0.38
CA ASP A 10 -12.89 9.21 1.77
C ASP A 10 -11.58 9.51 2.55
N ASP A 11 -11.72 9.94 3.80
CA ASP A 11 -10.58 10.27 4.69
C ASP A 11 -9.64 9.06 4.96
N GLN A 12 -10.02 7.86 4.53
CA GLN A 12 -9.23 6.63 4.65
C GLN A 12 -8.54 6.23 3.35
N ASN A 13 -8.65 7.05 2.31
CA ASN A 13 -8.10 6.77 0.97
C ASN A 13 -8.62 5.48 0.30
N PHE A 14 -9.83 5.05 0.64
CA PHE A 14 -10.49 3.91 0.03
C PHE A 14 -11.68 4.36 -0.80
N MET A 15 -11.82 3.80 -1.99
CA MET A 15 -12.99 3.96 -2.82
C MET A 15 -13.47 2.60 -3.34
N PHE A 16 -14.77 2.34 -3.18
CA PHE A 16 -15.45 1.28 -3.90
C PHE A 16 -15.90 1.87 -5.24
N ALA A 17 -15.08 1.72 -6.27
CA ALA A 17 -15.42 2.19 -7.60
C ALA A 17 -16.29 1.15 -8.31
N ASP A 18 -17.45 1.56 -8.76
CA ASP A 18 -18.20 0.79 -9.76
C ASP A 18 -17.58 1.07 -11.14
N PHE A 19 -16.45 0.41 -11.37
CA PHE A 19 -15.75 0.52 -12.64
C PHE A 19 -16.56 -0.11 -13.75
N ASN A 20 -17.49 0.67 -14.25
CA ASN A 20 -18.19 0.39 -15.48
C ASN A 20 -18.89 -0.98 -15.57
N LYS A 21 -19.99 -0.99 -16.28
CA LYS A 21 -20.80 -2.16 -16.64
C LYS A 21 -20.02 -3.36 -17.20
N LYS A 22 -18.72 -3.21 -17.49
CA LYS A 22 -17.86 -4.23 -18.11
C LYS A 22 -17.30 -5.26 -17.11
N TYR A 23 -17.01 -4.87 -15.84
CA TYR A 23 -16.43 -5.73 -14.79
C TYR A 23 -17.44 -6.04 -13.68
N ARG A 24 -18.66 -6.42 -14.04
CA ARG A 24 -19.87 -6.37 -13.21
C ARG A 24 -20.04 -7.44 -12.16
N SER A 25 -19.15 -8.40 -12.03
CA SER A 25 -19.42 -9.53 -11.11
C SER A 25 -19.30 -9.14 -9.64
N LYS A 26 -18.43 -8.17 -9.30
CA LYS A 26 -18.21 -7.67 -7.93
C LYS A 26 -17.59 -6.27 -7.96
N PRO A 27 -17.76 -5.48 -6.89
CA PRO A 27 -17.09 -4.19 -6.79
C PRO A 27 -15.56 -4.35 -6.78
N ILE A 28 -14.88 -3.45 -7.49
CA ILE A 28 -13.42 -3.31 -7.48
C ILE A 28 -13.07 -2.36 -6.35
N ILE A 29 -12.07 -2.73 -5.54
CA ILE A 29 -11.55 -1.87 -4.48
C ILE A 29 -10.34 -1.13 -5.02
N VAL A 30 -10.35 0.19 -4.92
CA VAL A 30 -9.23 1.05 -5.27
C VAL A 30 -8.74 1.76 -4.02
N SER A 31 -7.48 1.56 -3.67
CA SER A 31 -6.83 2.21 -2.55
C SER A 31 -5.79 3.18 -3.08
N ARG A 32 -5.82 4.45 -2.65
CA ARG A 32 -4.74 5.38 -2.97
C ARG A 32 -3.56 5.12 -2.05
N CYS A 33 -2.70 4.24 -2.47
CA CYS A 33 -1.48 3.84 -1.78
C CYS A 33 -0.54 3.19 -2.77
N GLY A 34 0.67 2.87 -2.33
CA GLY A 34 1.66 2.24 -3.17
C GLY A 34 2.92 1.87 -2.40
N TYR A 35 3.91 1.36 -3.12
CA TYR A 35 5.16 0.86 -2.57
C TYR A 35 6.38 1.36 -3.37
N THR A 36 6.27 2.58 -3.87
CA THR A 36 7.32 3.21 -4.71
C THR A 36 7.78 4.57 -4.20
N GLY A 37 7.14 5.09 -3.16
CA GLY A 37 7.35 6.46 -2.69
C GLY A 37 6.66 7.53 -3.54
N GLU A 38 6.01 7.12 -4.62
CA GLU A 38 5.26 7.99 -5.52
C GLU A 38 3.75 7.80 -5.32
N ASP A 39 2.97 8.79 -5.77
CA ASP A 39 1.50 8.68 -5.75
C ASP A 39 1.03 7.57 -6.69
N GLY A 40 0.06 6.79 -6.25
CA GLY A 40 -0.41 5.64 -7.01
C GLY A 40 -1.62 4.97 -6.39
N PHE A 41 -2.02 3.86 -7.02
CA PHE A 41 -3.20 3.11 -6.61
C PHE A 41 -2.90 1.61 -6.55
N GLU A 42 -3.49 0.96 -5.56
CA GLU A 42 -3.63 -0.48 -5.52
C GLU A 42 -5.06 -0.84 -5.88
N VAL A 43 -5.24 -1.74 -6.84
CA VAL A 43 -6.54 -2.12 -7.37
C VAL A 43 -6.78 -3.61 -7.14
N SER A 44 -7.80 -3.94 -6.37
CA SER A 44 -8.22 -5.32 -6.12
C SER A 44 -9.33 -5.71 -7.08
N VAL A 45 -9.04 -6.63 -7.98
CA VAL A 45 -9.94 -7.10 -9.03
C VAL A 45 -10.27 -8.58 -8.80
N PRO A 46 -11.52 -9.03 -9.02
CA PRO A 46 -11.85 -10.45 -8.99
C PRO A 46 -10.94 -11.25 -9.95
N HIS A 47 -10.45 -12.41 -9.50
CA HIS A 47 -9.50 -13.21 -10.29
C HIS A 47 -10.02 -13.63 -11.68
N THR A 48 -11.34 -13.75 -11.84
CA THR A 48 -11.98 -14.08 -13.12
C THR A 48 -11.96 -12.91 -14.12
N GLU A 49 -11.65 -11.71 -13.67
CA GLU A 49 -11.70 -10.47 -14.47
C GLU A 49 -10.33 -9.84 -14.66
N ILE A 50 -9.30 -10.40 -14.00
CA ILE A 50 -7.98 -9.76 -13.96
C ILE A 50 -7.32 -9.64 -15.33
N GLU A 51 -7.43 -10.65 -16.19
CA GLU A 51 -6.86 -10.63 -17.54
C GLU A 51 -7.50 -9.52 -18.38
N ALA A 52 -8.84 -9.49 -18.42
CA ALA A 52 -9.57 -8.47 -19.16
C ALA A 52 -9.31 -7.05 -18.63
N PHE A 53 -9.14 -6.91 -17.31
CA PHE A 53 -8.77 -5.64 -16.68
C PHE A 53 -7.37 -5.20 -17.09
N MET A 54 -6.40 -6.10 -17.10
CA MET A 54 -5.02 -5.80 -17.50
C MET A 54 -4.92 -5.46 -18.98
N ASP A 55 -5.60 -6.19 -19.84
CA ASP A 55 -5.65 -5.90 -21.29
C ASP A 55 -6.24 -4.50 -21.55
N ASP A 56 -7.30 -4.15 -20.84
CA ASP A 56 -7.92 -2.83 -20.96
C ASP A 56 -6.94 -1.73 -20.50
N LEU A 57 -6.29 -1.92 -19.35
CA LEU A 57 -5.32 -0.98 -18.80
C LEU A 57 -4.14 -0.74 -19.79
N LEU A 58 -3.59 -1.82 -20.34
CA LEU A 58 -2.44 -1.76 -21.23
C LEU A 58 -2.81 -1.21 -22.62
N SER A 59 -4.06 -1.40 -23.08
CA SER A 59 -4.54 -0.90 -24.37
C SER A 59 -4.48 0.63 -24.50
N HIS A 60 -4.45 1.33 -23.38
CA HIS A 60 -4.39 2.79 -23.34
C HIS A 60 -2.98 3.38 -23.49
N ASN A 61 -1.94 2.56 -23.55
CA ASN A 61 -0.52 2.98 -23.62
C ASN A 61 -0.09 4.01 -22.54
N ILE A 62 -0.70 3.92 -21.35
CA ILE A 62 -0.42 4.83 -20.22
C ILE A 62 0.34 4.14 -19.09
N GLY A 63 0.63 2.85 -19.22
CA GLY A 63 1.33 2.06 -18.23
C GLY A 63 2.19 0.98 -18.85
N GLU A 64 3.22 0.58 -18.13
CA GLU A 64 4.12 -0.51 -18.48
C GLU A 64 4.15 -1.54 -17.37
N LEU A 65 4.31 -2.82 -17.76
CA LEU A 65 4.51 -3.89 -16.79
C LEU A 65 5.91 -3.81 -16.19
N VAL A 66 5.99 -3.89 -14.88
CA VAL A 66 7.26 -3.90 -14.15
C VAL A 66 7.42 -5.19 -13.34
N GLY A 67 8.65 -5.68 -13.25
CA GLY A 67 8.97 -6.89 -12.49
C GLY A 67 9.33 -6.60 -11.02
N LEU A 68 9.60 -7.69 -10.29
CA LEU A 68 9.96 -7.63 -8.87
C LEU A 68 11.26 -6.86 -8.61
N GLY A 69 12.23 -6.90 -9.54
CA GLY A 69 13.48 -6.14 -9.39
C GLY A 69 13.26 -4.64 -9.38
N ALA A 70 12.42 -4.12 -10.29
CA ALA A 70 12.05 -2.70 -10.30
C ALA A 70 11.27 -2.32 -9.02
N ARG A 71 10.33 -3.17 -8.60
CA ARG A 71 9.58 -2.97 -7.34
C ARG A 71 10.51 -2.90 -6.13
N ASP A 72 11.51 -3.78 -6.06
CA ASP A 72 12.46 -3.82 -4.94
C ASP A 72 13.37 -2.59 -4.93
N SER A 73 13.87 -2.14 -6.08
CA SER A 73 14.68 -0.93 -6.18
C SER A 73 13.88 0.31 -5.76
N LEU A 74 12.68 0.47 -6.26
CA LEU A 74 11.83 1.63 -5.98
C LEU A 74 11.45 1.71 -4.50
N ARG A 75 11.04 0.59 -3.89
CA ARG A 75 10.69 0.60 -2.46
C ARG A 75 11.91 0.91 -1.58
N LEU A 76 13.12 0.44 -1.93
CA LEU A 76 14.34 0.73 -1.21
C LEU A 76 14.70 2.22 -1.30
N GLU A 77 14.63 2.81 -2.47
CA GLU A 77 14.84 4.25 -2.66
C GLU A 77 13.84 5.09 -1.86
N ALA A 78 12.61 4.61 -1.73
CA ALA A 78 11.57 5.24 -0.93
C ALA A 78 11.72 5.00 0.60
N GLY A 79 12.67 4.16 1.03
CA GLY A 79 12.86 3.79 2.44
C GLY A 79 11.76 2.88 2.99
N LEU A 80 11.09 2.11 2.12
CA LEU A 80 10.01 1.20 2.52
C LEU A 80 10.57 -0.19 2.80
N CYS A 81 10.33 -0.69 4.02
CA CYS A 81 10.83 -1.97 4.48
C CYS A 81 10.13 -3.14 3.79
N LEU A 82 10.87 -4.24 3.58
CA LEU A 82 10.35 -5.52 3.15
C LEU A 82 10.54 -6.54 4.27
N TYR A 83 9.44 -7.17 4.71
CA TYR A 83 9.51 -8.23 5.71
C TYR A 83 10.32 -9.43 5.19
N GLY A 84 11.18 -9.94 6.04
CA GLY A 84 12.13 -11.00 5.71
C GLY A 84 13.48 -10.50 5.15
N HIS A 85 13.57 -9.23 4.77
CA HIS A 85 14.81 -8.58 4.32
C HIS A 85 15.28 -7.53 5.33
N ASP A 86 14.50 -6.49 5.52
CA ASP A 86 14.88 -5.36 6.39
C ASP A 86 14.30 -5.49 7.81
N ILE A 87 13.19 -6.18 7.95
CA ILE A 87 12.46 -6.40 9.20
C ILE A 87 12.01 -7.85 9.33
N ASN A 88 11.91 -8.30 10.58
CA ASN A 88 11.39 -9.62 10.95
C ASN A 88 10.83 -9.55 12.39
N GLU A 89 10.50 -10.70 12.98
CA GLU A 89 9.94 -10.77 14.33
C GLU A 89 10.88 -10.33 15.45
N THR A 90 12.18 -10.16 15.16
CA THR A 90 13.18 -9.73 16.15
C THR A 90 13.53 -8.25 16.06
N VAL A 91 13.09 -7.58 14.99
CA VAL A 91 13.35 -6.15 14.74
C VAL A 91 12.19 -5.31 15.26
N SER A 92 12.46 -4.43 16.20
CA SER A 92 11.43 -3.51 16.72
C SER A 92 11.08 -2.42 15.71
N PRO A 93 9.91 -1.77 15.85
CA PRO A 93 9.55 -0.62 15.02
C PRO A 93 10.56 0.54 15.08
N ILE A 94 11.31 0.67 16.17
CA ILE A 94 12.33 1.71 16.31
C ILE A 94 13.56 1.38 15.46
N GLU A 95 14.05 0.15 15.58
CA GLU A 95 15.19 -0.34 14.77
C GLU A 95 14.86 -0.36 13.26
N GLY A 96 13.63 -0.72 12.93
CA GLY A 96 13.14 -0.72 11.55
C GLY A 96 12.79 0.67 11.00
N THR A 97 13.07 1.75 11.73
CA THR A 97 12.70 3.14 11.34
C THR A 97 11.19 3.36 11.14
N LEU A 98 10.38 2.55 11.82
CA LEU A 98 8.91 2.55 11.72
C LEU A 98 8.24 3.20 12.93
N ALA A 99 8.97 4.01 13.72
CA ALA A 99 8.43 4.68 14.92
C ALA A 99 7.16 5.51 14.61
N TRP A 100 7.04 6.02 13.40
CA TRP A 100 5.89 6.80 12.93
C TRP A 100 4.59 5.98 12.87
N THR A 101 4.66 4.65 12.77
CA THR A 101 3.48 3.76 12.80
C THR A 101 2.85 3.68 14.18
N ILE A 102 3.61 4.04 15.24
CA ILE A 102 3.11 4.08 16.60
C ILE A 102 2.63 5.50 16.89
N SER A 103 1.33 5.67 17.11
CA SER A 103 0.78 7.00 17.40
C SER A 103 1.48 7.68 18.59
N LYS A 104 1.62 9.02 18.54
CA LYS A 104 2.24 9.81 19.61
C LYS A 104 1.69 9.47 20.99
N ARG A 105 0.36 9.39 21.11
CA ARG A 105 -0.31 9.00 22.36
C ARG A 105 0.16 7.64 22.88
N ARG A 106 0.31 6.64 22.00
CA ARG A 106 0.75 5.30 22.41
C ARG A 106 2.24 5.26 22.78
N ARG A 107 3.07 6.04 22.13
CA ARG A 107 4.48 6.17 22.51
C ARG A 107 4.64 6.76 23.90
N GLU A 108 3.79 7.71 24.28
CA GLU A 108 3.82 8.37 25.59
C GLU A 108 3.15 7.52 26.70
N GLN A 109 1.98 6.94 26.42
CA GLN A 109 1.16 6.25 27.43
C GLN A 109 1.39 4.74 27.49
N GLY A 110 1.95 4.15 26.44
CA GLY A 110 2.07 2.70 26.33
C GLY A 110 0.73 1.99 26.11
N GLY A 111 0.59 0.81 26.74
CA GLY A 111 -0.63 0.01 26.70
C GLY A 111 -0.84 -0.76 25.40
N PHE A 112 0.24 -1.18 24.74
CA PHE A 112 0.23 -2.10 23.61
C PHE A 112 1.28 -3.21 23.80
N LEU A 113 1.13 -4.30 23.06
CA LEU A 113 2.06 -5.43 23.14
C LEU A 113 3.47 -5.00 22.72
N GLY A 114 4.48 -5.38 23.50
CA GLY A 114 5.88 -5.04 23.22
C GLY A 114 6.30 -3.63 23.61
N TYR A 115 5.45 -2.86 24.30
CA TYR A 115 5.76 -1.49 24.70
C TYR A 115 7.08 -1.36 25.46
N ASP A 116 7.38 -2.27 26.39
CA ASP A 116 8.60 -2.18 27.22
C ASP A 116 9.88 -2.29 26.38
N VAL A 117 9.85 -3.10 25.32
CA VAL A 117 10.97 -3.23 24.36
C VAL A 117 11.07 -1.97 23.52
N VAL A 118 9.96 -1.53 22.96
CA VAL A 118 9.89 -0.31 22.14
C VAL A 118 10.36 0.91 22.94
N LYS A 119 9.95 1.03 24.19
CA LYS A 119 10.36 2.13 25.07
C LYS A 119 11.88 2.18 25.26
N LYS A 120 12.49 1.03 25.54
CA LYS A 120 13.96 0.94 25.69
C LYS A 120 14.73 1.37 24.43
N HIS A 121 14.17 1.10 23.26
CA HIS A 121 14.79 1.48 21.98
C HIS A 121 14.54 2.96 21.61
N MET A 122 13.62 3.64 22.32
CA MET A 122 13.38 5.08 22.14
C MET A 122 14.28 5.95 23.05
N GLU A 123 14.85 5.38 24.13
CA GLU A 123 15.76 6.01 25.09
C GLU A 123 17.20 6.04 24.54
#